data_0be978c959fadefebeead30b789b4717
#
_entry.id   0be978c959fadefebeead30b789b4717
#
_cell.length_a   1.000
_cell.length_b   1.000
_cell.length_c   1.000
_cell.angle_alpha   90.00
_cell.angle_beta   90.00
_cell.angle_gamma   90.00
#
_symmetry.space_group_name_H-M   'P 1'
#
loop_
_entity.id
_entity.type
_entity.pdbx_description
1 polymer ?
#
loop_
_entity_poly.entity_id
_entity_poly.type
_entity_poly.pdbx_seq_one_letter_code
_entity_poly.pdbx_strand_id
1 'polypeptide(L)'
;IGLSFVNAADLNMMIASGVIGLIIGMLFCKNKDMYWERILVGLGDKMAMTAVLIWLIVGIYGTILRKGQLVEGLVWLSVRLHLSGSAFCAAAFLFSAAFALATGAAFGTVAAMTPILYPVGVIMGCNPAVLGGAIISGALFGDNIAPVSDTTIVSSTGQLYSKRSGSAEIGGTVRDRVKYVIPAFISSIILYFIFGGTSGSLRIGAAVAETLVASHQNPAGLLMMIPTIIVIGMAVKGHNLFVTLPVGIIVATGVGLIAGLFGFNDLFSIQNGIVSGALPTGVAGMLNVCILLMVVVSMGDLLISSGYMEELVEKLSKNIKITRQAEFLIFLFSTAFSVLISAINTIPNICASPLVNALGQKAKLHPYRRANFLAVACDSFNACMPFGGSVLLLLGCIKTLSADAAYIAVPAPSDFLATCFYPCILWVVMFVAILT
;
A
#
# COMPACT_ATOMS: atom_id res chain seq x y z
N ILE A 1 11.71 -8.71 -11.72
CA ILE A 1 11.22 -9.75 -10.79
C ILE A 1 12.41 -10.56 -10.24
N GLY A 2 13.22 -11.24 -11.09
CA GLY A 2 14.33 -12.07 -10.60
C GLY A 2 15.31 -11.32 -9.70
N LEU A 3 15.73 -10.11 -10.07
CA LEU A 3 16.64 -9.28 -9.28
C LEU A 3 16.06 -8.85 -7.93
N SER A 4 14.73 -8.73 -7.81
CA SER A 4 14.08 -8.38 -6.55
C SER A 4 14.19 -9.50 -5.51
N PHE A 5 14.18 -10.76 -5.94
CA PHE A 5 14.38 -11.91 -5.04
C PHE A 5 15.80 -12.08 -4.53
N VAL A 6 16.79 -11.56 -5.26
CA VAL A 6 18.21 -11.55 -4.82
C VAL A 6 18.60 -10.21 -4.19
N ASN A 7 17.61 -9.35 -3.87
CA ASN A 7 17.80 -8.04 -3.25
C ASN A 7 18.70 -7.07 -4.03
N ALA A 8 18.87 -7.28 -5.33
CA ALA A 8 19.68 -6.48 -6.23
C ALA A 8 18.88 -5.43 -7.02
N ALA A 9 17.55 -5.40 -6.88
CA ALA A 9 16.70 -4.44 -7.57
C ALA A 9 16.40 -3.22 -6.70
N ASP A 10 16.50 -2.05 -7.32
CA ASP A 10 15.94 -0.80 -6.79
C ASP A 10 14.83 -0.27 -7.72
N LEU A 11 14.22 0.86 -7.32
CA LEU A 11 13.14 1.47 -8.09
C LEU A 11 13.55 1.85 -9.52
N ASN A 12 14.77 2.38 -9.69
CA ASN A 12 15.27 2.79 -11.02
C ASN A 12 15.48 1.58 -11.93
N MET A 13 16.02 0.49 -11.40
CA MET A 13 16.18 -0.76 -12.15
C MET A 13 14.83 -1.36 -12.55
N MET A 14 13.82 -1.24 -11.69
CA MET A 14 12.47 -1.72 -12.01
C MET A 14 11.81 -0.88 -13.10
N ILE A 15 11.96 0.45 -13.05
CA ILE A 15 11.49 1.35 -14.12
C ILE A 15 12.17 0.99 -15.45
N ALA A 16 13.50 0.86 -15.44
CA ALA A 16 14.27 0.49 -16.61
C ALA A 16 13.84 -0.88 -17.19
N SER A 17 13.65 -1.87 -16.31
CA SER A 17 13.15 -3.20 -16.71
C SER A 17 11.74 -3.14 -17.32
N GLY A 18 10.86 -2.31 -16.78
CA GLY A 18 9.51 -2.08 -17.32
C GLY A 18 9.56 -1.45 -18.72
N VAL A 19 10.35 -0.38 -18.88
CA VAL A 19 10.54 0.28 -20.19
C VAL A 19 11.15 -0.68 -21.21
N ILE A 20 12.18 -1.44 -20.84
CA ILE A 20 12.76 -2.49 -21.72
C ILE A 20 11.70 -3.53 -22.08
N GLY A 21 10.87 -3.95 -21.11
CA GLY A 21 9.76 -4.87 -21.35
C GLY A 21 8.76 -4.34 -22.37
N LEU A 22 8.42 -3.05 -22.32
CA LEU A 22 7.57 -2.40 -23.32
C LEU A 22 8.25 -2.38 -24.71
N ILE A 23 9.54 -2.08 -24.78
CA ILE A 23 10.29 -2.09 -26.06
C ILE A 23 10.32 -3.51 -26.66
N ILE A 24 10.59 -4.53 -25.84
CA ILE A 24 10.58 -5.93 -26.28
C ILE A 24 9.18 -6.34 -26.72
N GLY A 25 8.14 -5.97 -25.96
CA GLY A 25 6.74 -6.27 -26.31
C GLY A 25 6.32 -5.73 -27.67
N MET A 26 6.82 -4.54 -28.05
CA MET A 26 6.60 -3.96 -29.38
C MET A 26 7.07 -4.88 -30.52
N LEU A 27 8.16 -5.65 -30.31
CA LEU A 27 8.69 -6.54 -31.35
C LEU A 27 7.72 -7.68 -31.73
N PHE A 28 6.84 -8.07 -30.79
CA PHE A 28 5.85 -9.13 -30.98
C PHE A 28 4.51 -8.61 -31.50
N CYS A 29 4.30 -7.28 -31.55
CA CYS A 29 3.07 -6.68 -32.04
C CYS A 29 3.07 -6.46 -33.55
N LYS A 30 1.93 -6.80 -34.20
CA LYS A 30 1.74 -6.59 -35.66
C LYS A 30 1.63 -5.11 -36.01
N ASN A 31 0.87 -4.34 -35.22
CA ASN A 31 0.70 -2.90 -35.40
C ASN A 31 1.40 -2.14 -34.27
N LYS A 32 2.57 -1.58 -34.59
CA LYS A 32 3.44 -0.88 -33.63
C LYS A 32 2.88 0.47 -33.20
N ASP A 33 2.19 1.17 -34.10
CA ASP A 33 1.61 2.49 -33.82
C ASP A 33 0.46 2.34 -32.81
N MET A 34 -0.44 1.40 -33.05
CA MET A 34 -1.53 1.09 -32.13
C MET A 34 -1.02 0.57 -30.77
N TYR A 35 0.11 -0.16 -30.77
CA TYR A 35 0.75 -0.61 -29.53
C TYR A 35 1.19 0.57 -28.66
N TRP A 36 1.90 1.55 -29.23
CA TRP A 36 2.34 2.73 -28.48
C TRP A 36 1.18 3.65 -28.10
N GLU A 37 0.18 3.78 -28.96
CA GLU A 37 -1.04 4.54 -28.63
C GLU A 37 -1.74 3.96 -27.39
N ARG A 38 -1.84 2.63 -27.28
CA ARG A 38 -2.39 1.97 -26.10
C ARG A 38 -1.57 2.20 -24.85
N ILE A 39 -0.24 2.16 -24.96
CA ILE A 39 0.65 2.49 -23.83
C ILE A 39 0.39 3.93 -23.35
N LEU A 40 0.27 4.89 -24.27
CA LEU A 40 0.00 6.29 -23.93
C LEU A 40 -1.36 6.46 -23.25
N VAL A 41 -2.39 5.72 -23.71
CA VAL A 41 -3.70 5.68 -23.03
C VAL A 41 -3.56 5.13 -21.62
N GLY A 42 -2.84 4.03 -21.42
CA GLY A 42 -2.58 3.45 -20.09
C GLY A 42 -1.77 4.37 -19.17
N LEU A 43 -0.79 5.12 -19.70
CA LEU A 43 -0.07 6.15 -18.95
C LEU A 43 -0.98 7.26 -18.43
N GLY A 44 -2.02 7.62 -19.19
CA GLY A 44 -3.03 8.61 -18.84
C GLY A 44 -4.23 8.05 -18.08
N ASP A 45 -4.17 6.80 -17.63
CA ASP A 45 -5.28 6.18 -16.88
C ASP A 45 -5.66 7.01 -15.66
N LYS A 46 -6.96 7.27 -15.50
CA LYS A 46 -7.48 8.14 -14.45
C LYS A 46 -7.12 7.65 -13.05
N MET A 47 -7.15 6.33 -12.81
CA MET A 47 -6.85 5.77 -11.48
C MET A 47 -5.35 5.88 -11.19
N ALA A 48 -4.49 5.62 -12.18
CA ALA A 48 -3.06 5.80 -12.05
C ALA A 48 -2.69 7.26 -11.76
N MET A 49 -3.26 8.21 -12.52
CA MET A 49 -3.01 9.65 -12.32
C MET A 49 -3.54 10.15 -10.98
N THR A 50 -4.67 9.61 -10.52
CA THR A 50 -5.19 9.88 -9.17
C THR A 50 -4.18 9.44 -8.10
N ALA A 51 -3.63 8.23 -8.19
CA ALA A 51 -2.62 7.74 -7.25
C ALA A 51 -1.31 8.56 -7.31
N VAL A 52 -0.82 8.88 -8.50
CA VAL A 52 0.36 9.74 -8.70
C VAL A 52 0.20 11.07 -7.98
N LEU A 53 -0.92 11.75 -8.20
CA LEU A 53 -1.15 13.07 -7.60
C LEU A 53 -1.29 12.97 -6.07
N ILE A 54 -1.99 11.97 -5.55
CA ILE A 54 -2.08 11.72 -4.10
C ILE A 54 -0.70 11.48 -3.50
N TRP A 55 0.16 10.66 -4.14
CA TRP A 55 1.49 10.36 -3.60
C TRP A 55 2.40 11.59 -3.56
N LEU A 56 2.34 12.46 -4.58
CA LEU A 56 3.09 13.73 -4.56
C LEU A 56 2.64 14.62 -3.40
N ILE A 57 1.32 14.73 -3.17
CA ILE A 57 0.76 15.51 -2.06
C ILE A 57 1.17 14.90 -0.71
N VAL A 58 1.09 13.57 -0.58
CA VAL A 58 1.51 12.86 0.64
C VAL A 58 3.00 13.02 0.90
N GLY A 59 3.84 13.01 -0.13
CA GLY A 59 5.28 13.27 -0.01
C GLY A 59 5.56 14.64 0.62
N ILE A 60 4.86 15.68 0.17
CA ILE A 60 4.94 17.04 0.76
C ILE A 60 4.46 17.01 2.23
N TYR A 61 3.29 16.41 2.49
CA TYR A 61 2.73 16.33 3.83
C TYR A 61 3.68 15.63 4.82
N GLY A 62 4.22 14.47 4.43
CA GLY A 62 5.15 13.71 5.25
C GLY A 62 6.45 14.45 5.57
N THR A 63 7.00 15.20 4.60
CA THR A 63 8.22 16.01 4.85
C THR A 63 7.97 17.19 5.76
N ILE A 64 6.81 17.85 5.67
CA ILE A 64 6.43 18.93 6.59
C ILE A 64 6.26 18.43 8.01
N LEU A 65 5.57 17.29 8.22
CA LEU A 65 5.40 16.68 9.53
C LEU A 65 6.76 16.31 10.15
N ARG A 66 7.68 15.79 9.36
CA ARG A 66 9.04 15.45 9.81
C ARG A 66 9.84 16.69 10.18
N LYS A 67 9.80 17.75 9.38
CA LYS A 67 10.42 19.05 9.73
C LYS A 67 9.82 19.63 11.01
N GLY A 68 8.52 19.41 11.24
CA GLY A 68 7.83 19.78 12.48
C GLY A 68 8.13 18.87 13.67
N GLN A 69 9.12 17.96 13.55
CA GLN A 69 9.60 17.10 14.63
C GLN A 69 8.51 16.18 15.22
N LEU A 70 7.56 15.75 14.37
CA LEU A 70 6.53 14.79 14.81
C LEU A 70 7.15 13.49 15.31
N VAL A 71 8.24 13.02 14.66
CA VAL A 71 8.96 11.80 15.07
C VAL A 71 9.47 11.93 16.49
N GLU A 72 10.13 13.03 16.81
CA GLU A 72 10.69 13.34 18.13
C GLU A 72 9.59 13.46 19.20
N GLY A 73 8.44 14.03 18.84
CA GLY A 73 7.27 14.08 19.69
C GLY A 73 6.71 12.69 20.02
N LEU A 74 6.57 11.84 19.00
CA LEU A 74 6.09 10.46 19.16
C LEU A 74 7.08 9.57 19.93
N VAL A 75 8.39 9.75 19.73
CA VAL A 75 9.42 9.07 20.54
C VAL A 75 9.29 9.45 22.00
N TRP A 76 9.18 10.76 22.30
CA TRP A 76 8.98 11.23 23.67
C TRP A 76 7.73 10.62 24.31
N LEU A 77 6.61 10.60 23.60
CA LEU A 77 5.35 10.00 24.07
C LEU A 77 5.52 8.49 24.31
N SER A 78 6.15 7.78 23.38
CA SER A 78 6.38 6.33 23.47
C SER A 78 7.24 5.95 24.67
N VAL A 79 8.28 6.74 24.95
CA VAL A 79 9.12 6.57 26.15
C VAL A 79 8.31 6.80 27.43
N ARG A 80 7.48 7.84 27.47
CA ARG A 80 6.61 8.12 28.62
C ARG A 80 5.58 7.04 28.89
N LEU A 81 5.08 6.38 27.83
CA LEU A 81 4.15 5.26 27.92
C LEU A 81 4.84 3.91 28.13
N HIS A 82 6.17 3.88 28.24
CA HIS A 82 6.98 2.67 28.39
C HIS A 82 6.70 1.62 27.30
N LEU A 83 6.44 2.07 26.05
CA LEU A 83 6.18 1.18 24.95
C LEU A 83 7.46 0.42 24.55
N SER A 84 7.38 -0.90 24.48
CA SER A 84 8.44 -1.71 23.86
C SER A 84 8.37 -1.62 22.32
N GLY A 85 9.49 -1.94 21.64
CA GLY A 85 9.49 -2.02 20.17
C GLY A 85 8.43 -2.96 19.62
N SER A 86 8.19 -4.10 20.27
CA SER A 86 7.13 -5.05 19.91
C SER A 86 5.73 -4.43 20.02
N ALA A 87 5.46 -3.73 21.13
CA ALA A 87 4.18 -3.06 21.32
C ALA A 87 3.99 -1.93 20.29
N PHE A 88 5.07 -1.22 19.95
CA PHE A 88 5.01 -0.18 18.92
C PHE A 88 4.72 -0.75 17.51
N CYS A 89 5.29 -1.90 17.15
CA CYS A 89 4.94 -2.57 15.89
C CYS A 89 3.44 -2.91 15.79
N ALA A 90 2.87 -3.46 16.86
CA ALA A 90 1.42 -3.73 16.90
C ALA A 90 0.61 -2.43 16.84
N ALA A 91 1.04 -1.37 17.51
CA ALA A 91 0.41 -0.05 17.43
C ALA A 91 0.50 0.54 16.02
N ALA A 92 1.64 0.41 15.33
CA ALA A 92 1.82 0.87 13.95
C ALA A 92 0.85 0.16 12.99
N PHE A 93 0.64 -1.14 13.16
CA PHE A 93 -0.39 -1.89 12.44
C PHE A 93 -1.79 -1.31 12.67
N LEU A 94 -2.17 -1.04 13.94
CA LEU A 94 -3.48 -0.51 14.30
C LEU A 94 -3.70 0.92 13.78
N PHE A 95 -2.70 1.80 13.88
CA PHE A 95 -2.78 3.17 13.37
C PHE A 95 -2.93 3.19 11.84
N SER A 96 -2.14 2.37 11.14
CA SER A 96 -2.26 2.22 9.69
C SER A 96 -3.63 1.65 9.29
N ALA A 97 -4.15 0.69 10.07
CA ALA A 97 -5.48 0.12 9.86
C ALA A 97 -6.60 1.15 10.02
N ALA A 98 -6.54 1.95 11.08
CA ALA A 98 -7.53 3.01 11.33
C ALA A 98 -7.50 4.08 10.24
N PHE A 99 -6.31 4.50 9.81
CA PHE A 99 -6.17 5.49 8.75
C PHE A 99 -6.68 4.96 7.40
N ALA A 100 -6.32 3.72 7.04
CA ALA A 100 -6.79 3.11 5.80
C ALA A 100 -8.31 2.85 5.80
N LEU A 101 -8.88 2.44 6.93
CA LEU A 101 -10.33 2.30 7.07
C LEU A 101 -11.06 3.64 6.82
N ALA A 102 -10.48 4.72 7.31
CA ALA A 102 -11.05 6.05 7.15
C ALA A 102 -10.94 6.57 5.71
N THR A 103 -9.81 6.32 5.05
CA THR A 103 -9.51 6.84 3.72
C THR A 103 -9.97 5.94 2.57
N GLY A 104 -10.11 4.63 2.82
CA GLY A 104 -10.36 3.62 1.78
C GLY A 104 -9.20 3.46 0.80
N ALA A 105 -7.96 3.74 1.23
CA ALA A 105 -6.80 3.76 0.35
C ALA A 105 -5.56 3.13 1.00
N ALA A 106 -5.24 1.88 0.64
CA ALA A 106 -4.06 1.18 1.17
C ALA A 106 -2.77 1.91 0.80
N PHE A 107 -2.57 2.25 -0.47
CA PHE A 107 -1.35 2.93 -0.93
C PHE A 107 -1.18 4.32 -0.31
N GLY A 108 -2.26 5.11 -0.25
CA GLY A 108 -2.25 6.41 0.42
C GLY A 108 -1.85 6.30 1.90
N THR A 109 -2.30 5.25 2.56
CA THR A 109 -1.95 4.95 3.95
C THR A 109 -0.46 4.59 4.10
N VAL A 110 0.07 3.69 3.26
CA VAL A 110 1.50 3.34 3.29
C VAL A 110 2.35 4.58 3.10
N ALA A 111 2.02 5.43 2.11
CA ALA A 111 2.76 6.66 1.86
C ALA A 111 2.68 7.65 3.04
N ALA A 112 1.50 7.81 3.66
CA ALA A 112 1.29 8.76 4.75
C ALA A 112 1.87 8.28 6.09
N MET A 113 1.70 7.00 6.42
CA MET A 113 2.09 6.45 7.72
C MET A 113 3.57 6.07 7.81
N THR A 114 4.21 5.69 6.70
CA THR A 114 5.63 5.32 6.70
C THR A 114 6.53 6.44 7.20
N PRO A 115 6.46 7.69 6.71
CA PRO A 115 7.32 8.77 7.20
C PRO A 115 7.11 9.10 8.68
N ILE A 116 5.95 8.76 9.23
CA ILE A 116 5.57 9.04 10.61
C ILE A 116 6.00 7.90 11.53
N LEU A 117 5.55 6.67 11.24
CA LEU A 117 5.68 5.55 12.16
C LEU A 117 7.03 4.83 12.04
N TYR A 118 7.62 4.80 10.85
CA TYR A 118 8.83 4.01 10.62
C TYR A 118 10.05 4.55 11.39
N PRO A 119 10.39 5.85 11.36
CA PRO A 119 11.51 6.39 12.13
C PRO A 119 11.34 6.18 13.64
N VAL A 120 10.12 6.42 14.16
CA VAL A 120 9.80 6.21 15.57
C VAL A 120 10.02 4.77 15.97
N GLY A 121 9.49 3.83 15.20
CA GLY A 121 9.62 2.41 15.50
C GLY A 121 11.07 1.92 15.47
N VAL A 122 11.89 2.40 14.53
CA VAL A 122 13.34 2.07 14.48
C VAL A 122 14.04 2.56 15.75
N ILE A 123 13.78 3.79 16.18
CA ILE A 123 14.34 4.37 17.41
C ILE A 123 13.86 3.57 18.64
N MET A 124 12.59 3.14 18.67
CA MET A 124 12.02 2.32 19.75
C MET A 124 12.49 0.86 19.75
N GLY A 125 13.36 0.47 18.81
CA GLY A 125 13.91 -0.89 18.71
C GLY A 125 12.97 -1.90 18.08
N CYS A 126 12.09 -1.47 17.15
CA CYS A 126 11.36 -2.39 16.29
C CYS A 126 12.30 -3.10 15.30
N ASN A 127 11.94 -4.31 14.92
CA ASN A 127 12.54 -4.94 13.74
C ASN A 127 12.11 -4.16 12.49
N PRO A 128 13.03 -3.60 11.70
CA PRO A 128 12.69 -2.75 10.57
C PRO A 128 11.79 -3.42 9.52
N ALA A 129 12.04 -4.69 9.20
CA ALA A 129 11.24 -5.44 8.23
C ALA A 129 9.82 -5.73 8.78
N VAL A 130 9.72 -6.13 10.06
CA VAL A 130 8.42 -6.40 10.71
C VAL A 130 7.60 -5.11 10.86
N LEU A 131 8.25 -4.00 11.17
CA LEU A 131 7.60 -2.68 11.26
C LEU A 131 7.04 -2.24 9.91
N GLY A 132 7.82 -2.37 8.82
CA GLY A 132 7.34 -2.09 7.48
C GLY A 132 6.19 -3.01 7.07
N GLY A 133 6.30 -4.31 7.38
CA GLY A 133 5.23 -5.30 7.21
C GLY A 133 3.95 -4.94 7.97
N ALA A 134 4.09 -4.38 9.20
CA ALA A 134 2.97 -3.94 10.02
C ALA A 134 2.23 -2.74 9.37
N ILE A 135 2.96 -1.77 8.84
CA ILE A 135 2.38 -0.61 8.14
C ILE A 135 1.61 -1.06 6.90
N ILE A 136 2.21 -1.90 6.04
CA ILE A 136 1.54 -2.45 4.84
C ILE A 136 0.31 -3.26 5.25
N SER A 137 0.44 -4.14 6.22
CA SER A 137 -0.65 -5.01 6.68
C SER A 137 -1.82 -4.22 7.26
N GLY A 138 -1.54 -3.20 8.05
CA GLY A 138 -2.57 -2.30 8.58
C GLY A 138 -3.30 -1.55 7.47
N ALA A 139 -2.55 -1.01 6.52
CA ALA A 139 -3.11 -0.34 5.36
C ALA A 139 -4.07 -1.24 4.57
N LEU A 140 -3.70 -2.50 4.33
CA LEU A 140 -4.53 -3.47 3.63
C LEU A 140 -5.76 -3.88 4.43
N PHE A 141 -5.62 -4.09 5.75
CA PHE A 141 -6.77 -4.42 6.58
C PHE A 141 -7.84 -3.32 6.52
N GLY A 142 -7.43 -2.06 6.72
CA GLY A 142 -8.36 -0.94 6.68
C GLY A 142 -9.03 -0.80 5.31
N ASP A 143 -8.26 -0.92 4.23
CA ASP A 143 -8.75 -0.90 2.86
C ASP A 143 -9.78 -2.02 2.59
N ASN A 144 -9.50 -3.23 3.04
CA ASN A 144 -10.37 -4.38 2.85
C ASN A 144 -11.75 -4.24 3.51
N ILE A 145 -11.88 -3.50 4.60
CA ILE A 145 -13.17 -3.29 5.28
C ILE A 145 -13.77 -1.90 5.02
N ALA A 146 -13.06 -1.01 4.32
CA ALA A 146 -13.58 0.28 3.92
C ALA A 146 -14.58 0.14 2.75
N PRO A 147 -15.84 0.56 2.93
CA PRO A 147 -16.82 0.50 1.84
C PRO A 147 -16.53 1.50 0.71
N VAL A 148 -15.68 2.48 0.95
CA VAL A 148 -15.25 3.51 -0.02
C VAL A 148 -13.97 3.11 -0.76
N SER A 149 -13.39 1.95 -0.48
CA SER A 149 -12.19 1.44 -1.15
C SER A 149 -12.46 1.11 -2.62
N ASP A 150 -11.56 1.54 -3.49
CA ASP A 150 -11.63 1.26 -4.93
C ASP A 150 -11.64 -0.24 -5.22
N THR A 151 -10.84 -1.03 -4.51
CA THR A 151 -10.79 -2.49 -4.68
C THR A 151 -12.11 -3.14 -4.26
N THR A 152 -12.73 -2.66 -3.19
CA THR A 152 -14.03 -3.13 -2.73
C THR A 152 -15.15 -2.75 -3.70
N ILE A 153 -15.13 -1.53 -4.24
CA ILE A 153 -16.09 -1.06 -5.24
C ILE A 153 -15.99 -1.92 -6.50
N VAL A 154 -14.79 -2.04 -7.08
CA VAL A 154 -14.56 -2.79 -8.33
C VAL A 154 -14.90 -4.27 -8.16
N SER A 155 -14.42 -4.90 -7.08
CA SER A 155 -14.70 -6.33 -6.84
C SER A 155 -16.20 -6.61 -6.67
N SER A 156 -16.95 -5.71 -6.04
CA SER A 156 -18.40 -5.84 -5.84
C SER A 156 -19.18 -5.58 -7.13
N THR A 157 -18.96 -4.43 -7.76
CA THR A 157 -19.74 -3.99 -8.94
C THR A 157 -19.52 -4.88 -10.15
N GLY A 158 -18.37 -5.54 -10.25
CA GLY A 158 -18.08 -6.52 -11.30
C GLY A 158 -18.80 -7.88 -11.14
N GLN A 159 -19.47 -8.16 -10.01
CA GLN A 159 -20.15 -9.43 -9.77
C GLN A 159 -21.67 -9.30 -9.89
N LEU A 160 -22.19 -9.69 -11.03
CA LEU A 160 -23.61 -9.55 -11.37
C LEU A 160 -24.44 -10.68 -10.75
N TYR A 161 -25.66 -10.38 -10.35
CA TYR A 161 -26.64 -11.41 -9.96
C TYR A 161 -27.11 -12.25 -11.17
N SER A 162 -27.29 -13.56 -10.96
CA SER A 162 -27.75 -14.46 -12.02
C SER A 162 -29.27 -14.46 -12.19
N LYS A 163 -30.04 -14.06 -11.15
CA LYS A 163 -31.50 -14.15 -11.12
C LYS A 163 -32.21 -12.80 -11.06
N ARG A 164 -31.51 -11.71 -10.84
CA ARG A 164 -32.05 -10.34 -10.81
C ARG A 164 -31.07 -9.39 -11.49
N SER A 165 -31.53 -8.23 -11.91
CA SER A 165 -30.66 -7.16 -12.42
C SER A 165 -29.82 -6.58 -11.28
N GLY A 166 -28.61 -6.09 -11.62
CA GLY A 166 -27.69 -5.43 -10.70
C GLY A 166 -26.51 -6.31 -10.30
N SER A 167 -25.59 -5.69 -9.57
CA SER A 167 -24.35 -6.28 -9.05
C SER A 167 -24.40 -6.47 -7.54
N ALA A 168 -23.37 -7.11 -6.98
CA ALA A 168 -23.21 -7.22 -5.53
C ALA A 168 -23.19 -5.84 -4.87
N GLU A 169 -23.95 -5.67 -3.80
CA GLU A 169 -23.95 -4.46 -3.01
C GLU A 169 -22.67 -4.36 -2.19
N ILE A 170 -22.02 -3.19 -2.20
CA ILE A 170 -20.74 -2.95 -1.52
C ILE A 170 -20.84 -3.26 -0.03
N GLY A 171 -21.86 -2.72 0.64
CA GLY A 171 -22.07 -2.96 2.07
C GLY A 171 -22.33 -4.42 2.43
N GLY A 172 -23.04 -5.17 1.57
CA GLY A 172 -23.26 -6.60 1.72
C GLY A 172 -21.97 -7.41 1.55
N THR A 173 -21.13 -7.03 0.57
CA THR A 173 -19.82 -7.65 0.32
C THR A 173 -18.89 -7.45 1.51
N VAL A 174 -18.77 -6.23 2.03
CA VAL A 174 -17.95 -5.92 3.21
C VAL A 174 -18.43 -6.70 4.43
N ARG A 175 -19.74 -6.72 4.70
CA ARG A 175 -20.31 -7.47 5.81
C ARG A 175 -20.00 -8.97 5.72
N ASP A 176 -20.09 -9.56 4.54
CA ASP A 176 -19.74 -10.97 4.32
C ASP A 176 -18.22 -11.22 4.47
N ARG A 177 -17.38 -10.24 4.15
CA ARG A 177 -15.92 -10.30 4.27
C ARG A 177 -15.43 -10.33 5.72
N VAL A 178 -16.16 -9.70 6.65
CA VAL A 178 -15.77 -9.58 8.07
C VAL A 178 -15.39 -10.92 8.71
N LYS A 179 -16.10 -12.00 8.38
CA LYS A 179 -15.82 -13.35 8.91
C LYS A 179 -14.44 -13.90 8.55
N TYR A 180 -13.83 -13.42 7.46
CA TYR A 180 -12.48 -13.81 7.02
C TYR A 180 -11.41 -12.84 7.56
N VAL A 181 -11.74 -11.58 7.57
CA VAL A 181 -10.81 -10.48 7.89
C VAL A 181 -10.52 -10.41 9.39
N ILE A 182 -11.52 -10.61 10.25
CA ILE A 182 -11.35 -10.49 11.70
C ILE A 182 -10.39 -11.53 12.28
N PRO A 183 -10.48 -12.83 11.94
CA PRO A 183 -9.46 -13.79 12.40
C PRO A 183 -8.05 -13.44 11.95
N ALA A 184 -7.87 -12.99 10.70
CA ALA A 184 -6.58 -12.57 10.18
C ALA A 184 -6.05 -11.32 10.90
N PHE A 185 -6.92 -10.35 11.21
CA PHE A 185 -6.60 -9.14 11.96
C PHE A 185 -6.09 -9.46 13.36
N ILE A 186 -6.84 -10.25 14.13
CA ILE A 186 -6.48 -10.60 15.51
C ILE A 186 -5.15 -11.38 15.53
N SER A 187 -5.00 -12.37 14.65
CA SER A 187 -3.74 -13.13 14.54
C SER A 187 -2.57 -12.23 14.19
N SER A 188 -2.76 -11.24 13.32
CA SER A 188 -1.71 -10.30 12.91
C SER A 188 -1.26 -9.40 14.06
N ILE A 189 -2.19 -8.88 14.88
CA ILE A 189 -1.83 -8.10 16.08
C ILE A 189 -0.92 -8.92 16.99
N ILE A 190 -1.29 -10.17 17.26
CA ILE A 190 -0.53 -11.07 18.12
C ILE A 190 0.87 -11.30 17.54
N LEU A 191 0.97 -11.57 16.24
CA LEU A 191 2.27 -11.80 15.59
C LEU A 191 3.13 -10.54 15.57
N TYR A 192 2.57 -9.35 15.31
CA TYR A 192 3.32 -8.09 15.39
C TYR A 192 3.79 -7.80 16.81
N PHE A 193 3.01 -8.16 17.82
CA PHE A 193 3.43 -8.04 19.22
C PHE A 193 4.56 -9.03 19.58
N ILE A 194 4.55 -10.25 19.03
CA ILE A 194 5.57 -11.27 19.30
C ILE A 194 6.87 -10.96 18.54
N PHE A 195 6.78 -10.69 17.24
CA PHE A 195 7.94 -10.57 16.35
C PHE A 195 8.40 -9.13 16.09
N GLY A 196 7.69 -8.14 16.60
CA GLY A 196 7.97 -6.71 16.35
C GLY A 196 9.24 -6.19 16.98
N GLY A 197 9.75 -6.83 18.02
CA GLY A 197 11.01 -6.42 18.66
C GLY A 197 12.24 -6.94 17.92
N THR A 198 13.35 -6.21 18.06
CA THR A 198 14.64 -6.68 17.54
C THR A 198 15.22 -7.80 18.42
N SER A 199 15.47 -8.96 17.80
CA SER A 199 16.22 -10.05 18.42
C SER A 199 17.57 -10.19 17.70
N GLY A 200 18.69 -10.13 18.41
CA GLY A 200 20.02 -10.44 17.86
C GLY A 200 20.76 -9.26 17.19
N SER A 201 21.53 -9.54 16.15
CA SER A 201 22.54 -8.69 15.50
C SER A 201 22.02 -7.40 14.83
N LEU A 202 20.70 -7.23 14.68
CA LEU A 202 20.08 -6.00 14.16
C LEU A 202 19.82 -4.95 15.26
N ARG A 203 20.14 -5.24 16.51
CA ARG A 203 20.09 -4.19 17.55
C ARG A 203 21.14 -3.15 17.22
N ILE A 204 20.71 -1.94 16.92
CA ILE A 204 21.49 -0.75 17.21
C ILE A 204 21.97 -0.97 18.64
N GLY A 205 23.30 -0.98 18.88
CA GLY A 205 23.83 -1.34 20.19
C GLY A 205 23.05 -0.60 21.29
N ALA A 206 22.71 -1.27 22.39
CA ALA A 206 21.80 -0.70 23.41
C ALA A 206 22.21 0.74 23.83
N ALA A 207 23.50 1.02 23.90
CA ALA A 207 24.04 2.36 24.18
C ALA A 207 23.74 3.37 23.06
N VAL A 208 23.74 2.95 21.79
CA VAL A 208 23.40 3.82 20.66
C VAL A 208 21.89 4.04 20.60
N ALA A 209 21.08 3.03 20.90
CA ALA A 209 19.62 3.17 21.00
C ALA A 209 19.22 4.13 22.12
N GLU A 210 19.84 4.03 23.30
CA GLU A 210 19.59 4.97 24.40
C GLU A 210 19.99 6.41 24.05
N THR A 211 21.13 6.60 23.37
CA THR A 211 21.57 7.92 22.90
C THR A 211 20.65 8.46 21.80
N LEU A 212 20.19 7.63 20.87
CA LEU A 212 19.22 8.03 19.85
C LEU A 212 17.87 8.40 20.47
N VAL A 213 17.38 7.60 21.40
CA VAL A 213 16.15 7.92 22.13
C VAL A 213 16.31 9.23 22.88
N ALA A 214 17.42 9.44 23.58
CA ALA A 214 17.67 10.68 24.34
C ALA A 214 17.78 11.91 23.42
N SER A 215 18.42 11.78 22.26
CA SER A 215 18.62 12.89 21.31
C SER A 215 17.40 13.22 20.46
N HIS A 216 16.46 12.29 20.31
CA HIS A 216 15.25 12.44 19.47
C HIS A 216 13.98 12.59 20.31
N GLN A 217 14.03 13.34 21.40
CA GLN A 217 12.87 13.64 22.24
C GLN A 217 12.57 15.14 22.24
N ASN A 218 11.49 15.52 21.60
CA ASN A 218 10.96 16.88 21.68
C ASN A 218 9.44 16.86 21.88
N PRO A 219 8.94 17.15 23.10
CA PRO A 219 7.51 17.18 23.36
C PRO A 219 6.75 18.18 22.49
N ALA A 220 7.40 19.27 22.04
CA ALA A 220 6.76 20.23 21.14
C ALA A 220 6.40 19.65 19.77
N GLY A 221 7.12 18.61 19.32
CA GLY A 221 6.79 17.88 18.10
C GLY A 221 5.41 17.22 18.13
N LEU A 222 4.84 16.95 19.32
CA LEU A 222 3.46 16.46 19.44
C LEU A 222 2.42 17.43 18.91
N LEU A 223 2.72 18.73 18.78
CA LEU A 223 1.82 19.68 18.13
C LEU A 223 1.54 19.29 16.68
N MET A 224 2.45 18.56 16.01
CA MET A 224 2.23 18.02 14.67
C MET A 224 1.23 16.85 14.64
N MET A 225 0.78 16.34 15.77
CA MET A 225 -0.39 15.45 15.81
C MET A 225 -1.69 16.19 15.50
N ILE A 226 -1.78 17.48 15.70
CA ILE A 226 -2.99 18.27 15.41
C ILE A 226 -3.37 18.15 13.93
N PRO A 227 -2.51 18.48 12.94
CA PRO A 227 -2.83 18.28 11.54
C PRO A 227 -3.11 16.81 11.20
N THR A 228 -2.39 15.86 11.82
CA THR A 228 -2.62 14.42 11.60
C THR A 228 -4.01 13.99 12.08
N ILE A 229 -4.43 14.43 13.27
CA ILE A 229 -5.77 14.16 13.80
C ILE A 229 -6.87 14.80 12.94
N ILE A 230 -6.63 16.01 12.43
CA ILE A 230 -7.57 16.71 11.51
C ILE A 230 -7.71 15.91 10.22
N VAL A 231 -6.61 15.46 9.61
CA VAL A 231 -6.63 14.64 8.39
C VAL A 231 -7.41 13.35 8.62
N ILE A 232 -7.12 12.63 9.72
CA ILE A 232 -7.83 11.40 10.09
C ILE A 232 -9.32 11.70 10.32
N GLY A 233 -9.63 12.75 11.08
CA GLY A 233 -11.02 13.13 11.39
C GLY A 233 -11.82 13.52 10.15
N MET A 234 -11.21 14.21 9.18
CA MET A 234 -11.85 14.51 7.90
C MET A 234 -12.06 13.25 7.06
N ALA A 235 -11.06 12.34 7.03
CA ALA A 235 -11.17 11.08 6.32
C ALA A 235 -12.29 10.20 6.90
N VAL A 236 -12.39 10.09 8.23
CA VAL A 236 -13.50 9.38 8.92
C VAL A 236 -14.87 9.97 8.56
N LYS A 237 -14.96 11.29 8.34
CA LYS A 237 -16.19 11.95 7.86
C LYS A 237 -16.48 11.73 6.38
N GLY A 238 -15.65 10.96 5.66
CA GLY A 238 -15.83 10.63 4.25
C GLY A 238 -15.32 11.69 3.26
N HIS A 239 -14.51 12.66 3.70
CA HIS A 239 -13.87 13.59 2.78
C HIS A 239 -12.78 12.90 1.95
N ASN A 240 -12.71 13.25 0.67
CA ASN A 240 -11.70 12.73 -0.24
C ASN A 240 -10.27 13.13 0.18
N LEU A 241 -9.28 12.28 -0.09
CA LEU A 241 -7.86 12.54 0.18
C LEU A 241 -7.34 13.81 -0.52
N PHE A 242 -7.88 14.17 -1.67
CA PHE A 242 -7.57 15.43 -2.37
C PHE A 242 -8.01 16.68 -1.61
N VAL A 243 -8.88 16.56 -0.63
CA VAL A 243 -9.29 17.66 0.25
C VAL A 243 -8.57 17.56 1.59
N THR A 244 -8.50 16.35 2.16
CA THR A 244 -7.95 16.15 3.51
C THR A 244 -6.45 16.42 3.57
N LEU A 245 -5.68 15.96 2.60
CA LEU A 245 -4.23 16.14 2.60
C LEU A 245 -3.78 17.58 2.39
N PRO A 246 -4.30 18.36 1.42
CA PRO A 246 -4.01 19.79 1.32
C PRO A 246 -4.38 20.58 2.58
N VAL A 247 -5.53 20.28 3.20
CA VAL A 247 -5.89 20.90 4.49
C VAL A 247 -4.85 20.51 5.56
N GLY A 248 -4.45 19.23 5.60
CA GLY A 248 -3.38 18.77 6.49
C GLY A 248 -2.07 19.52 6.30
N ILE A 249 -1.65 19.76 5.04
CA ILE A 249 -0.46 20.54 4.68
C ILE A 249 -0.56 21.97 5.21
N ILE A 250 -1.68 22.63 4.95
CA ILE A 250 -1.90 24.03 5.39
C ILE A 250 -1.84 24.11 6.92
N VAL A 251 -2.56 23.23 7.61
CA VAL A 251 -2.58 23.21 9.08
C VAL A 251 -1.20 22.85 9.65
N ALA A 252 -0.51 21.85 9.08
CA ALA A 252 0.83 21.46 9.53
C ALA A 252 1.84 22.59 9.36
N THR A 253 1.77 23.31 8.22
CA THR A 253 2.60 24.49 7.97
C THR A 253 2.31 25.60 8.99
N GLY A 254 1.03 25.92 9.22
CA GLY A 254 0.61 26.94 10.18
C GLY A 254 1.06 26.60 11.62
N VAL A 255 0.79 25.38 12.07
CA VAL A 255 1.18 24.92 13.41
C VAL A 255 2.70 24.95 13.58
N GLY A 256 3.46 24.44 12.58
CA GLY A 256 4.93 24.41 12.65
C GLY A 256 5.58 25.79 12.70
N LEU A 257 5.09 26.73 11.92
CA LEU A 257 5.58 28.12 11.90
C LEU A 257 5.22 28.86 13.21
N ILE A 258 3.98 28.74 13.69
CA ILE A 258 3.51 29.37 14.91
C ILE A 258 4.22 28.81 16.13
N ALA A 259 4.42 27.48 16.19
CA ALA A 259 5.14 26.82 17.28
C ALA A 259 6.67 26.99 17.20
N GLY A 260 7.21 27.60 16.14
CA GLY A 260 8.64 27.77 15.96
C GLY A 260 9.42 26.46 15.74
N LEU A 261 8.74 25.41 15.25
CA LEU A 261 9.35 24.09 15.00
C LEU A 261 10.23 24.12 13.74
N PHE A 262 9.90 24.95 12.77
CA PHE A 262 10.69 25.22 11.58
C PHE A 262 10.40 26.63 11.05
N GLY A 263 11.32 27.17 10.25
CA GLY A 263 11.15 28.46 9.58
C GLY A 263 10.67 28.31 8.14
N PHE A 264 10.33 29.44 7.51
CA PHE A 264 9.89 29.44 6.10
C PHE A 264 10.97 28.89 5.16
N ASN A 265 12.25 29.14 5.46
CA ASN A 265 13.38 28.63 4.67
C ASN A 265 13.52 27.10 4.72
N ASP A 266 12.98 26.44 5.75
CA ASP A 266 12.92 24.97 5.83
C ASP A 266 11.87 24.37 4.89
N LEU A 267 10.85 25.13 4.55
CA LEU A 267 9.83 24.73 3.60
C LEU A 267 10.30 24.94 2.16
N PHE A 268 10.90 26.09 1.92
CA PHE A 268 11.36 26.50 0.59
C PHE A 268 12.52 27.49 0.72
N SER A 269 13.65 27.17 0.10
CA SER A 269 14.81 28.06 0.03
C SER A 269 15.52 27.90 -1.32
N ILE A 270 16.22 28.95 -1.73
CA ILE A 270 17.07 28.92 -2.92
C ILE A 270 18.50 29.23 -2.46
N GLN A 271 19.39 28.25 -2.61
CA GLN A 271 20.81 28.36 -2.28
C GLN A 271 21.63 27.99 -3.50
N ASN A 272 22.49 28.90 -3.95
CA ASN A 272 23.36 28.70 -5.13
C ASN A 272 22.59 28.28 -6.41
N GLY A 273 21.38 28.80 -6.61
CA GLY A 273 20.53 28.43 -7.75
C GLY A 273 19.82 27.09 -7.62
N ILE A 274 19.98 26.39 -6.50
CA ILE A 274 19.31 25.10 -6.23
C ILE A 274 18.15 25.36 -5.28
N VAL A 275 16.97 24.85 -5.67
CA VAL A 275 15.78 24.88 -4.83
C VAL A 275 15.85 23.74 -3.80
N SER A 276 15.68 24.05 -2.53
CA SER A 276 15.71 23.09 -1.42
C SER A 276 14.60 23.37 -0.41
N GLY A 277 14.37 22.43 0.51
CA GLY A 277 13.35 22.52 1.56
C GLY A 277 12.36 21.36 1.52
N ALA A 278 11.41 21.36 2.46
CA ALA A 278 10.45 20.26 2.64
C ALA A 278 9.56 20.03 1.40
N LEU A 279 9.16 21.10 0.72
CA LEU A 279 8.27 21.00 -0.45
C LEU A 279 8.95 20.26 -1.63
N PRO A 280 10.10 20.70 -2.15
CA PRO A 280 10.76 20.02 -3.26
C PRO A 280 11.25 18.62 -2.87
N THR A 281 11.74 18.42 -1.64
CA THR A 281 12.17 17.09 -1.15
C THR A 281 10.99 16.12 -1.11
N GLY A 282 9.82 16.55 -0.66
CA GLY A 282 8.62 15.73 -0.62
C GLY A 282 8.18 15.23 -2.00
N VAL A 283 8.19 16.12 -2.99
CA VAL A 283 7.88 15.78 -4.39
C VAL A 283 8.94 14.81 -4.94
N ALA A 284 10.23 15.15 -4.81
CA ALA A 284 11.33 14.35 -5.36
C ALA A 284 11.33 12.91 -4.80
N GLY A 285 11.00 12.75 -3.51
CA GLY A 285 10.94 11.44 -2.86
C GLY A 285 9.91 10.48 -3.45
N MET A 286 8.87 10.99 -4.11
CA MET A 286 7.79 10.19 -4.68
C MET A 286 7.92 9.96 -6.19
N LEU A 287 8.78 10.69 -6.91
CA LEU A 287 8.85 10.65 -8.37
C LEU A 287 9.08 9.25 -8.94
N ASN A 288 10.07 8.52 -8.42
CA ASN A 288 10.41 7.20 -8.96
C ASN A 288 9.28 6.19 -8.80
N VAL A 289 8.57 6.23 -7.67
CA VAL A 289 7.41 5.35 -7.44
C VAL A 289 6.26 5.72 -8.38
N CYS A 290 6.03 7.01 -8.62
CA CYS A 290 5.02 7.49 -9.57
C CYS A 290 5.33 7.03 -11.00
N ILE A 291 6.58 7.14 -11.45
CA ILE A 291 7.00 6.69 -12.79
C ILE A 291 6.83 5.18 -12.92
N LEU A 292 7.25 4.40 -11.91
CA LEU A 292 7.08 2.96 -11.92
C LEU A 292 5.60 2.57 -12.04
N LEU A 293 4.73 3.24 -11.26
CA LEU A 293 3.30 3.03 -11.34
C LEU A 293 2.75 3.22 -12.75
N MET A 294 3.08 4.35 -13.39
CA MET A 294 2.63 4.67 -14.74
C MET A 294 3.04 3.58 -15.74
N VAL A 295 4.30 3.12 -15.70
CA VAL A 295 4.81 2.05 -16.57
C VAL A 295 4.03 0.75 -16.36
N VAL A 296 3.79 0.34 -15.12
CA VAL A 296 3.10 -0.94 -14.84
C VAL A 296 1.62 -0.87 -15.19
N VAL A 297 0.96 0.27 -14.95
CA VAL A 297 -0.45 0.45 -15.37
C VAL A 297 -0.59 0.38 -16.89
N SER A 298 0.34 0.98 -17.64
CA SER A 298 0.35 0.87 -19.10
C SER A 298 0.47 -0.57 -19.60
N MET A 299 1.29 -1.39 -18.93
CA MET A 299 1.39 -2.83 -19.22
C MET A 299 0.09 -3.56 -18.91
N GLY A 300 -0.59 -3.19 -17.83
CA GLY A 300 -1.91 -3.72 -17.46
C GLY A 300 -2.98 -3.41 -18.50
N ASP A 301 -3.03 -2.16 -18.99
CA ASP A 301 -3.98 -1.75 -20.04
C ASP A 301 -3.76 -2.51 -21.37
N LEU A 302 -2.50 -2.73 -21.74
CA LEU A 302 -2.16 -3.59 -22.88
C LEU A 302 -2.71 -5.02 -22.73
N LEU A 303 -2.60 -5.60 -21.54
CA LEU A 303 -3.10 -6.94 -21.25
C LEU A 303 -4.63 -6.98 -21.38
N ILE A 304 -5.33 -5.99 -20.82
CA ILE A 304 -6.80 -5.89 -20.90
C ILE A 304 -7.24 -5.72 -22.36
N SER A 305 -6.61 -4.81 -23.09
CA SER A 305 -6.99 -4.51 -24.49
C SER A 305 -6.61 -5.58 -25.50
N SER A 306 -5.79 -6.56 -25.11
CA SER A 306 -5.37 -7.65 -26.00
C SER A 306 -6.45 -8.69 -26.29
N GLY A 307 -7.57 -8.72 -25.56
CA GLY A 307 -8.61 -9.77 -25.67
C GLY A 307 -8.19 -11.13 -25.10
N TYR A 308 -6.98 -11.23 -24.53
CA TYR A 308 -6.45 -12.49 -23.97
C TYR A 308 -7.29 -12.98 -22.77
N MET A 309 -7.90 -12.03 -22.05
CA MET A 309 -8.72 -12.34 -20.89
C MET A 309 -10.00 -13.10 -21.29
N GLU A 310 -10.66 -12.68 -22.37
CA GLU A 310 -11.87 -13.31 -22.90
C GLU A 310 -11.56 -14.72 -23.38
N GLU A 311 -10.47 -14.93 -24.09
CA GLU A 311 -10.03 -16.26 -24.55
C GLU A 311 -9.74 -17.19 -23.36
N LEU A 312 -9.09 -16.66 -22.30
CA LEU A 312 -8.80 -17.40 -21.09
C LEU A 312 -10.08 -17.82 -20.36
N VAL A 313 -11.05 -16.90 -20.24
CA VAL A 313 -12.38 -17.19 -19.67
C VAL A 313 -13.05 -18.35 -20.40
N GLU A 314 -13.05 -18.32 -21.73
CA GLU A 314 -13.68 -19.36 -22.54
C GLU A 314 -13.02 -20.73 -22.33
N LYS A 315 -11.69 -20.79 -22.36
CA LYS A 315 -10.95 -22.04 -22.16
C LYS A 315 -11.18 -22.66 -20.78
N LEU A 316 -11.13 -21.83 -19.73
CA LEU A 316 -11.26 -22.30 -18.35
C LEU A 316 -12.68 -22.69 -17.96
N SER A 317 -13.67 -21.96 -18.48
CA SER A 317 -15.07 -22.21 -18.17
C SER A 317 -15.58 -23.59 -18.66
N LYS A 318 -14.94 -24.16 -19.69
CA LYS A 318 -15.34 -25.45 -20.26
C LYS A 318 -15.20 -26.65 -19.30
N ASN A 319 -14.26 -26.61 -18.37
CA ASN A 319 -13.86 -27.75 -17.55
C ASN A 319 -14.44 -27.75 -16.11
N ILE A 320 -15.25 -26.76 -15.72
CA ILE A 320 -15.80 -26.67 -14.38
C ILE A 320 -17.03 -27.55 -14.23
N LYS A 321 -16.94 -28.51 -13.26
CA LYS A 321 -18.04 -29.44 -12.94
C LYS A 321 -18.62 -29.23 -11.56
N ILE A 322 -17.84 -28.76 -10.59
CA ILE A 322 -18.23 -28.57 -9.19
C ILE A 322 -17.89 -27.17 -8.68
N THR A 323 -18.69 -26.69 -7.72
CA THR A 323 -18.57 -25.36 -7.12
C THR A 323 -17.18 -25.10 -6.51
N ARG A 324 -16.60 -26.05 -5.78
CA ARG A 324 -15.25 -25.92 -5.20
C ARG A 324 -14.15 -25.76 -6.25
N GLN A 325 -14.26 -26.42 -7.40
CA GLN A 325 -13.32 -26.22 -8.52
C GLN A 325 -13.38 -24.78 -9.06
N ALA A 326 -14.59 -24.21 -9.15
CA ALA A 326 -14.75 -22.84 -9.56
C ALA A 326 -14.14 -21.86 -8.56
N GLU A 327 -14.38 -22.05 -7.26
CA GLU A 327 -13.80 -21.22 -6.21
C GLU A 327 -12.27 -21.29 -6.21
N PHE A 328 -11.71 -22.50 -6.31
CA PHE A 328 -10.26 -22.67 -6.39
C PHE A 328 -9.67 -21.98 -7.62
N LEU A 329 -10.28 -22.14 -8.79
CA LEU A 329 -9.82 -21.49 -10.02
C LEU A 329 -9.92 -19.96 -9.91
N ILE A 330 -11.05 -19.45 -9.42
CA ILE A 330 -11.24 -18.00 -9.19
C ILE A 330 -10.10 -17.48 -8.30
N PHE A 331 -9.85 -18.13 -7.18
CA PHE A 331 -8.86 -17.72 -6.22
C PHE A 331 -7.43 -17.79 -6.78
N LEU A 332 -7.07 -18.90 -7.43
CA LEU A 332 -5.76 -19.11 -8.03
C LEU A 332 -5.48 -18.09 -9.15
N PHE A 333 -6.45 -17.89 -10.06
CA PHE A 333 -6.27 -16.93 -11.18
C PHE A 333 -6.22 -15.50 -10.69
N SER A 334 -7.09 -15.11 -9.77
CA SER A 334 -7.04 -13.75 -9.20
C SER A 334 -5.71 -13.49 -8.50
N THR A 335 -5.16 -14.49 -7.78
CA THR A 335 -3.82 -14.41 -7.18
C THR A 335 -2.74 -14.30 -8.25
N ALA A 336 -2.81 -15.11 -9.32
CA ALA A 336 -1.83 -15.07 -10.40
C ALA A 336 -1.83 -13.72 -11.12
N PHE A 337 -3.01 -13.16 -11.43
CA PHE A 337 -3.11 -11.80 -11.98
C PHE A 337 -2.55 -10.74 -11.05
N SER A 338 -2.84 -10.86 -9.76
CA SER A 338 -2.30 -9.95 -8.76
C SER A 338 -0.77 -9.97 -8.73
N VAL A 339 -0.15 -11.13 -8.81
CA VAL A 339 1.32 -11.26 -8.84
C VAL A 339 1.90 -10.75 -10.16
N LEU A 340 1.24 -10.98 -11.29
CA LEU A 340 1.71 -10.53 -12.61
C LEU A 340 1.58 -9.01 -12.79
N ILE A 341 0.49 -8.43 -12.28
CA ILE A 341 0.16 -7.00 -12.41
C ILE A 341 0.36 -6.29 -11.06
N SER A 342 1.52 -6.41 -10.50
CA SER A 342 1.84 -6.11 -9.09
C SER A 342 1.92 -4.62 -8.73
N ALA A 343 1.34 -3.69 -9.50
CA ALA A 343 1.50 -2.25 -9.25
C ALA A 343 0.48 -1.67 -8.27
N ILE A 344 -0.79 -1.81 -8.57
CA ILE A 344 -1.92 -1.34 -7.77
C ILE A 344 -2.95 -2.46 -7.69
N ASN A 345 -3.52 -2.70 -6.50
CA ASN A 345 -4.49 -3.77 -6.26
C ASN A 345 -5.75 -3.67 -7.12
N THR A 346 -6.14 -2.47 -7.51
CA THR A 346 -7.36 -2.23 -8.31
C THR A 346 -7.29 -2.81 -9.71
N ILE A 347 -6.12 -2.76 -10.37
CA ILE A 347 -5.97 -3.25 -11.75
C ILE A 347 -6.15 -4.76 -11.86
N PRO A 348 -5.49 -5.62 -11.04
CA PRO A 348 -5.78 -7.05 -11.02
C PRO A 348 -7.27 -7.35 -10.76
N ASN A 349 -7.93 -6.57 -9.88
CA ASN A 349 -9.36 -6.71 -9.62
C ASN A 349 -10.19 -6.46 -10.88
N ILE A 350 -9.88 -5.41 -11.66
CA ILE A 350 -10.56 -5.11 -12.93
C ILE A 350 -10.32 -6.24 -13.93
N CYS A 351 -9.07 -6.67 -14.12
CA CYS A 351 -8.69 -7.70 -15.07
C CYS A 351 -9.33 -9.06 -14.79
N ALA A 352 -9.35 -9.47 -13.52
CA ALA A 352 -9.88 -10.77 -13.14
C ALA A 352 -11.41 -10.79 -13.00
N SER A 353 -12.05 -9.63 -12.82
CA SER A 353 -13.50 -9.51 -12.56
C SER A 353 -14.39 -10.22 -13.59
N PRO A 354 -14.20 -10.10 -14.91
CA PRO A 354 -15.01 -10.80 -15.90
C PRO A 354 -14.91 -12.33 -15.77
N LEU A 355 -13.69 -12.85 -15.55
CA LEU A 355 -13.43 -14.26 -15.34
C LEU A 355 -14.16 -14.77 -14.09
N VAL A 356 -14.00 -14.06 -12.96
CA VAL A 356 -14.63 -14.41 -11.69
C VAL A 356 -16.15 -14.40 -11.78
N ASN A 357 -16.71 -13.42 -12.49
CA ASN A 357 -18.15 -13.33 -12.72
C ASN A 357 -18.66 -14.51 -13.55
N ALA A 358 -18.00 -14.82 -14.67
CA ALA A 358 -18.41 -15.90 -15.57
C ALA A 358 -18.32 -17.28 -14.90
N LEU A 359 -17.18 -17.59 -14.27
CA LEU A 359 -16.97 -18.87 -13.57
C LEU A 359 -17.91 -19.01 -12.38
N GLY A 360 -18.07 -17.94 -11.60
CA GLY A 360 -18.90 -17.95 -10.41
C GLY A 360 -20.39 -18.04 -10.71
N GLN A 361 -20.88 -17.44 -11.81
CA GLN A 361 -22.26 -17.60 -12.25
C GLN A 361 -22.54 -19.05 -12.70
N LYS A 362 -21.63 -19.63 -13.47
CA LYS A 362 -21.74 -21.03 -13.90
C LYS A 362 -21.79 -22.00 -12.72
N ALA A 363 -21.00 -21.73 -11.68
CA ALA A 363 -20.97 -22.51 -10.44
C ALA A 363 -22.07 -22.13 -9.43
N LYS A 364 -22.97 -21.18 -9.76
CA LYS A 364 -24.06 -20.65 -8.92
C LYS A 364 -23.56 -20.06 -7.57
N LEU A 365 -22.35 -19.53 -7.54
CA LEU A 365 -21.80 -18.86 -6.38
C LEU A 365 -22.52 -17.54 -6.12
N HIS A 366 -22.72 -17.21 -4.82
CA HIS A 366 -23.30 -15.93 -4.44
C HIS A 366 -22.36 -14.76 -4.84
N PRO A 367 -22.88 -13.62 -5.34
CA PRO A 367 -22.07 -12.50 -5.77
C PRO A 367 -21.10 -11.96 -4.70
N TYR A 368 -21.54 -11.90 -3.42
CA TYR A 368 -20.67 -11.47 -2.31
C TYR A 368 -19.45 -12.40 -2.14
N ARG A 369 -19.65 -13.72 -2.24
CA ARG A 369 -18.56 -14.68 -2.13
C ARG A 369 -17.56 -14.52 -3.28
N ARG A 370 -18.05 -14.34 -4.52
CA ARG A 370 -17.21 -14.08 -5.70
C ARG A 370 -16.38 -12.79 -5.53
N ALA A 371 -17.05 -11.70 -5.13
CA ALA A 371 -16.41 -10.41 -4.88
C ALA A 371 -15.33 -10.51 -3.78
N ASN A 372 -15.60 -11.26 -2.72
CA ASN A 372 -14.64 -11.46 -1.63
C ASN A 372 -13.43 -12.30 -2.05
N PHE A 373 -13.63 -13.38 -2.84
CA PHE A 373 -12.52 -14.14 -3.39
C PHE A 373 -11.66 -13.31 -4.33
N LEU A 374 -12.29 -12.52 -5.20
CA LEU A 374 -11.59 -11.62 -6.11
C LEU A 374 -10.74 -10.60 -5.34
N ALA A 375 -11.37 -9.83 -4.44
CA ALA A 375 -10.68 -8.78 -3.70
C ALA A 375 -9.53 -9.33 -2.87
N VAL A 376 -9.78 -10.35 -2.03
CA VAL A 376 -8.74 -10.90 -1.16
C VAL A 376 -7.59 -11.53 -1.95
N ALA A 377 -7.88 -12.25 -3.02
CA ALA A 377 -6.84 -12.86 -3.85
C ALA A 377 -5.97 -11.80 -4.53
N CYS A 378 -6.58 -10.70 -5.02
CA CYS A 378 -5.84 -9.62 -5.65
C CYS A 378 -5.08 -8.73 -4.66
N ASP A 379 -5.63 -8.51 -3.47
CA ASP A 379 -5.07 -7.55 -2.52
C ASP A 379 -4.02 -8.17 -1.59
N SER A 380 -4.11 -9.49 -1.32
CA SER A 380 -3.26 -10.10 -0.29
C SER A 380 -1.85 -10.41 -0.78
N PHE A 381 -1.70 -11.29 -1.75
CA PHE A 381 -0.38 -11.84 -2.09
C PHE A 381 0.53 -10.81 -2.78
N ASN A 382 -0.05 -9.96 -3.61
CA ASN A 382 0.64 -8.85 -4.27
C ASN A 382 1.35 -7.92 -3.29
N ALA A 383 0.71 -7.62 -2.17
CA ALA A 383 1.22 -6.67 -1.19
C ALA A 383 2.49 -7.14 -0.46
N CYS A 384 2.76 -8.45 -0.48
CA CYS A 384 3.95 -9.06 0.14
C CYS A 384 5.09 -9.25 -0.85
N MET A 385 4.82 -9.16 -2.16
CA MET A 385 5.85 -9.44 -3.17
C MET A 385 6.97 -8.40 -3.15
N PRO A 386 8.25 -8.83 -3.29
CA PRO A 386 9.40 -7.91 -3.31
C PRO A 386 9.33 -6.85 -4.41
N PHE A 387 8.55 -7.09 -5.43
CA PHE A 387 8.27 -6.18 -6.56
C PHE A 387 6.84 -5.62 -6.51
N GLY A 388 6.09 -5.89 -5.44
CA GLY A 388 4.73 -5.38 -5.23
C GLY A 388 4.72 -3.89 -4.97
N GLY A 389 3.71 -3.20 -5.48
CA GLY A 389 3.62 -1.75 -5.39
C GLY A 389 3.65 -1.23 -3.94
N SER A 390 3.01 -1.92 -2.99
CA SER A 390 3.04 -1.55 -1.56
C SER A 390 4.43 -1.62 -0.96
N VAL A 391 5.19 -2.70 -1.26
CA VAL A 391 6.58 -2.87 -0.79
C VAL A 391 7.49 -1.81 -1.40
N LEU A 392 7.35 -1.57 -2.70
CA LEU A 392 8.19 -0.59 -3.40
C LEU A 392 7.91 0.85 -2.94
N LEU A 393 6.64 1.18 -2.70
CA LEU A 393 6.24 2.47 -2.15
C LEU A 393 6.80 2.66 -0.74
N LEU A 394 6.66 1.66 0.13
CA LEU A 394 7.23 1.67 1.47
C LEU A 394 8.76 1.88 1.42
N LEU A 395 9.46 1.09 0.61
CA LEU A 395 10.91 1.19 0.45
C LEU A 395 11.34 2.53 -0.14
N GLY A 396 10.57 3.09 -1.07
CA GLY A 396 10.77 4.44 -1.59
C GLY A 396 10.73 5.49 -0.48
N CYS A 397 9.69 5.43 0.37
CA CYS A 397 9.58 6.30 1.54
C CYS A 397 10.77 6.11 2.51
N ILE A 398 11.13 4.86 2.83
CA ILE A 398 12.24 4.55 3.74
C ILE A 398 13.58 5.05 3.19
N LYS A 399 13.85 4.87 1.88
CA LYS A 399 15.08 5.38 1.25
C LYS A 399 15.17 6.91 1.34
N THR A 400 14.07 7.63 1.15
CA THR A 400 14.04 9.08 1.33
C THR A 400 14.37 9.46 2.77
N LEU A 401 13.84 8.71 3.75
CA LEU A 401 14.12 8.92 5.17
C LEU A 401 15.58 8.61 5.53
N SER A 402 16.14 7.53 4.99
CA SER A 402 17.52 7.10 5.27
C SER A 402 18.57 8.05 4.69
N ALA A 403 18.24 8.83 3.68
CA ALA A 403 19.13 9.86 3.14
C ALA A 403 19.39 10.99 4.16
N ASP A 404 18.39 11.29 5.01
CA ASP A 404 18.49 12.34 6.02
C ASP A 404 18.89 11.81 7.41
N ALA A 405 18.75 10.49 7.66
CA ALA A 405 18.93 9.90 8.98
C ALA A 405 19.63 8.53 8.88
N ALA A 406 20.92 8.49 9.17
CA ALA A 406 21.76 7.28 9.04
C ALA A 406 21.32 6.10 9.93
N TYR A 407 20.53 6.34 10.97
CA TYR A 407 20.01 5.28 11.83
C TYR A 407 18.83 4.51 11.20
N ILE A 408 18.27 5.00 10.12
CA ILE A 408 17.14 4.34 9.45
C ILE A 408 17.65 3.20 8.58
N ALA A 409 17.43 1.97 9.06
CA ALA A 409 17.73 0.76 8.29
C ALA A 409 16.73 0.58 7.15
N VAL A 410 17.23 0.24 5.97
CA VAL A 410 16.40 -0.11 4.79
C VAL A 410 16.31 -1.63 4.71
N PRO A 411 15.13 -2.25 4.92
CA PRO A 411 14.96 -3.69 4.78
C PRO A 411 15.14 -4.16 3.34
N ALA A 412 15.48 -5.43 3.18
CA ALA A 412 15.48 -6.03 1.86
C ALA A 412 14.05 -6.23 1.34
N PRO A 413 13.79 -6.05 0.04
CA PRO A 413 12.45 -6.27 -0.53
C PRO A 413 11.88 -7.66 -0.23
N SER A 414 12.73 -8.69 -0.17
CA SER A 414 12.35 -10.08 0.13
C SER A 414 11.87 -10.29 1.57
N ASP A 415 12.25 -9.43 2.51
CA ASP A 415 11.89 -9.57 3.92
C ASP A 415 10.38 -9.45 4.13
N PHE A 416 9.70 -8.72 3.23
CA PHE A 416 8.26 -8.48 3.32
C PHE A 416 7.41 -9.72 3.01
N LEU A 417 7.95 -10.73 2.33
CA LEU A 417 7.28 -12.03 2.15
C LEU A 417 6.98 -12.71 3.49
N ALA A 418 7.86 -12.54 4.47
CA ALA A 418 7.71 -13.17 5.78
C ALA A 418 7.13 -12.22 6.85
N THR A 419 7.09 -10.92 6.61
CA THR A 419 6.71 -9.93 7.64
C THR A 419 5.36 -9.26 7.41
N CYS A 420 4.77 -9.37 6.22
CA CYS A 420 3.40 -8.92 5.97
C CYS A 420 2.40 -9.99 6.47
N PHE A 421 2.17 -10.06 7.79
CA PHE A 421 1.39 -11.14 8.38
C PHE A 421 -0.09 -11.12 7.95
N TYR A 422 -0.74 -9.96 7.97
CA TYR A 422 -2.18 -9.89 7.67
C TYR A 422 -2.54 -10.40 6.28
N PRO A 423 -1.94 -9.94 5.18
CA PRO A 423 -2.29 -10.44 3.86
C PRO A 423 -1.98 -11.92 3.68
N CYS A 424 -0.88 -12.43 4.26
CA CYS A 424 -0.54 -13.85 4.21
C CYS A 424 -1.58 -14.70 4.96
N ILE A 425 -1.96 -14.31 6.17
CA ILE A 425 -2.96 -15.03 6.96
C ILE A 425 -4.33 -14.97 6.28
N LEU A 426 -4.73 -13.79 5.78
CA LEU A 426 -6.01 -13.62 5.10
C LEU A 426 -6.09 -14.51 3.85
N TRP A 427 -5.00 -14.61 3.08
CA TRP A 427 -4.92 -15.51 1.93
C TRP A 427 -5.13 -16.98 2.35
N VAL A 428 -4.49 -17.40 3.44
CA VAL A 428 -4.67 -18.76 3.99
C VAL A 428 -6.09 -18.99 4.48
N VAL A 429 -6.67 -18.04 5.20
CA VAL A 429 -8.07 -18.12 5.69
C VAL A 429 -9.04 -18.28 4.52
N MET A 430 -8.85 -17.54 3.44
CA MET A 430 -9.69 -17.66 2.23
C MET A 430 -9.48 -19.01 1.52
N PHE A 431 -8.23 -19.49 1.46
CA PHE A 431 -7.93 -20.80 0.91
C PHE A 431 -8.62 -21.91 1.71
N VAL A 432 -8.55 -21.85 3.04
CA VAL A 432 -9.27 -22.80 3.91
C VAL A 432 -10.78 -22.73 3.70
N ALA A 433 -11.33 -21.52 3.50
CA ALA A 433 -12.76 -21.33 3.23
C ALA A 433 -13.24 -21.94 1.89
N ILE A 434 -12.34 -22.31 0.96
CA ILE A 434 -12.65 -23.10 -0.24
C ILE A 434 -12.79 -24.58 0.10
N LEU A 435 -12.01 -25.04 1.07
CA LEU A 435 -11.97 -26.46 1.46
C LEU A 435 -13.13 -26.85 2.37
N THR A 436 -13.67 -25.90 3.13
CA THR A 436 -14.82 -26.06 4.04
C THR A 436 -16.14 -25.70 3.37
#